data_ea38437473002da5937a200c929bd4bf
#
_entry.id   ea38437473002da5937a200c929bd4bf
#
_cell.length_a   1.000
_cell.length_b   1.000
_cell.length_c   1.000
_cell.angle_alpha   90.00
_cell.angle_beta   90.00
_cell.angle_gamma   90.00
#
_symmetry.space_group_name_H-M   'P 1'
#
loop_
_entity.id
_entity.type
_entity.pdbx_description
1 polymer ?
#
loop_
_entity_poly.entity_id
_entity_poly.type
_entity_poly.pdbx_seq_one_letter_code
_entity_poly.pdbx_strand_id
1 'polypeptide(L)'
;MKRILGLKSSHAKKGKFEVFKDVDFQFLEKYKNLLSDISNFEISKRLKETDKIKNSETRHKYVNIAKDYNNIEFNNETLKYLILGLNDKLSKVENTLKPIDKSKKEIILVCIFNNFSEFFEKWIKHYVELGIKNFVLVNNNSDDDSIKKINEITKNIKDIKLDLYNVEATYNCFRACSWRQQILDIYGINRWYLNVDSDELFHVDEKIEEYIDSINKNDCKSVKAIMVDVYSKKPIFENKNISDMKFVDSNTYKTEINPFYGLRIYGGPRGRIFGLRSSLQKVPLLYYTGNELIVNDHYVFPKELNFVNISSVVFHYKFLPNSLSLYKNMAKSGIHWQDSKEYKKYLSAYEDDSNLSMFSKDSSIKIEDFRLSDIVPE
;
A
#
# COMPACT_ATOMS: atom_id res chain seq x y z
N MET A 1 18.10 11.53 -16.69
CA MET A 1 17.79 10.43 -15.79
C MET A 1 18.07 9.05 -16.41
N LYS A 2 17.63 8.74 -17.67
CA LYS A 2 17.98 7.48 -18.39
C LYS A 2 19.50 7.16 -18.40
N ARG A 3 20.36 8.18 -18.49
CA ARG A 3 21.83 8.00 -18.44
C ARG A 3 22.40 7.66 -17.05
N ILE A 4 21.67 7.99 -15.99
CA ILE A 4 22.14 7.77 -14.61
C ILE A 4 21.82 6.35 -14.14
N LEU A 5 20.77 5.72 -14.70
CA LEU A 5 20.32 4.39 -14.31
C LEU A 5 20.84 3.27 -15.22
N GLY A 6 21.55 3.57 -16.31
CA GLY A 6 21.99 2.57 -17.29
C GLY A 6 20.83 1.88 -18.05
N LEU A 7 19.62 2.45 -17.97
CA LEU A 7 18.40 1.84 -18.50
C LEU A 7 18.33 2.01 -20.02
N LYS A 8 18.37 0.91 -20.76
CA LYS A 8 17.99 0.89 -22.18
C LYS A 8 16.48 0.72 -22.27
N SER A 9 15.76 1.77 -22.66
CA SER A 9 14.34 1.67 -22.95
C SER A 9 14.13 0.97 -24.28
N SER A 10 13.43 -0.15 -24.30
CA SER A 10 12.76 -0.62 -25.51
C SER A 10 11.40 0.09 -25.60
N HIS A 11 11.18 0.88 -26.63
CA HIS A 11 9.93 1.59 -26.85
C HIS A 11 8.80 0.59 -27.07
N ALA A 12 7.88 0.49 -26.12
CA ALA A 12 6.64 -0.21 -26.30
C ALA A 12 5.48 0.81 -26.42
N LYS A 13 4.70 0.67 -27.47
CA LYS A 13 3.54 1.53 -27.78
C LYS A 13 2.45 1.35 -26.73
N LYS A 14 1.83 2.48 -26.35
CA LYS A 14 0.59 2.65 -25.55
C LYS A 14 0.27 1.54 -24.52
N GLY A 15 0.35 1.86 -23.24
CA GLY A 15 -0.20 1.03 -22.16
C GLY A 15 0.62 -0.23 -21.81
N LYS A 16 1.89 -0.32 -22.16
CA LYS A 16 2.71 -1.49 -21.91
C LYS A 16 3.70 -1.24 -20.79
N PHE A 17 3.71 -2.19 -19.87
CA PHE A 17 4.65 -2.26 -18.76
C PHE A 17 6.05 -2.56 -19.25
N GLU A 18 7.01 -1.73 -18.86
CA GLU A 18 8.41 -2.10 -18.95
C GLU A 18 8.84 -2.71 -17.61
N VAL A 19 9.12 -4.00 -17.62
CA VAL A 19 9.92 -4.62 -16.55
C VAL A 19 11.33 -4.09 -16.73
N PHE A 20 11.95 -3.61 -15.65
CA PHE A 20 13.39 -3.31 -15.67
C PHE A 20 14.16 -4.61 -15.90
N LYS A 21 14.35 -4.98 -17.17
CA LYS A 21 15.11 -6.19 -17.53
C LYS A 21 16.61 -6.04 -17.28
N ASP A 22 17.10 -4.79 -17.27
CA ASP A 22 18.51 -4.47 -17.12
C ASP A 22 18.71 -3.43 -16.01
N VAL A 23 18.31 -3.76 -14.78
CA VAL A 23 18.80 -3.02 -13.62
C VAL A 23 20.31 -3.28 -13.57
N ASP A 24 21.10 -2.22 -13.67
CA ASP A 24 22.55 -2.34 -13.48
C ASP A 24 22.81 -2.74 -12.02
N PHE A 25 22.94 -4.06 -11.81
CA PHE A 25 23.24 -4.64 -10.51
C PHE A 25 24.58 -4.16 -9.95
N GLN A 26 25.51 -3.67 -10.78
CA GLN A 26 26.76 -3.06 -10.31
C GLN A 26 26.48 -1.74 -9.56
N PHE A 27 25.46 -1.00 -9.98
CA PHE A 27 25.01 0.18 -9.25
C PHE A 27 24.41 -0.20 -7.89
N LEU A 28 23.60 -1.26 -7.84
CA LEU A 28 23.05 -1.76 -6.57
C LEU A 28 24.15 -2.35 -5.67
N GLU A 29 25.15 -3.00 -6.21
CA GLU A 29 26.31 -3.51 -5.48
C GLU A 29 27.15 -2.40 -4.85
N LYS A 30 27.34 -1.27 -5.57
CA LYS A 30 28.03 -0.09 -5.02
C LYS A 30 27.34 0.49 -3.80
N TYR A 31 26.00 0.45 -3.75
CA TYR A 31 25.22 0.84 -2.58
C TYR A 31 25.13 -0.27 -1.52
N LYS A 32 25.22 -1.54 -1.89
CA LYS A 32 25.28 -2.67 -0.98
C LYS A 32 26.47 -2.56 0.00
N ASN A 33 27.60 -2.09 -0.46
CA ASN A 33 28.78 -1.86 0.36
C ASN A 33 28.62 -0.66 1.32
N LEU A 34 27.83 0.33 0.96
CA LEU A 34 27.47 1.47 1.83
C LEU A 34 26.43 1.10 2.91
N LEU A 35 25.71 0.00 2.70
CA LEU A 35 24.66 -0.51 3.61
C LEU A 35 25.13 -1.73 4.42
N SER A 36 26.39 -2.16 4.24
CA SER A 36 26.88 -3.49 4.67
C SER A 36 27.31 -3.62 6.12
N ASP A 37 27.26 -2.57 6.95
CA ASP A 37 27.68 -2.64 8.34
C ASP A 37 26.55 -2.86 9.36
N ILE A 38 25.66 -3.82 9.07
CA ILE A 38 24.95 -4.45 10.18
C ILE A 38 25.91 -5.48 10.78
N SER A 39 26.40 -5.18 11.98
CA SER A 39 27.28 -6.09 12.70
C SER A 39 26.67 -7.49 12.78
N ASN A 40 27.47 -8.55 12.80
CA ASN A 40 27.03 -9.92 13.03
C ASN A 40 26.11 -10.07 14.25
N PHE A 41 26.22 -9.15 15.21
CA PHE A 41 25.37 -9.04 16.36
C PHE A 41 23.90 -8.68 16.01
N GLU A 42 23.67 -7.75 15.09
CA GLU A 42 22.33 -7.38 14.65
C GLU A 42 21.66 -8.51 13.85
N ILE A 43 22.41 -9.19 12.98
CA ILE A 43 21.93 -10.38 12.26
C ILE A 43 21.55 -11.47 13.26
N SER A 44 22.38 -11.71 14.27
CA SER A 44 22.12 -12.70 15.32
C SER A 44 20.85 -12.39 16.11
N LYS A 45 20.60 -11.11 16.45
CA LYS A 45 19.34 -10.69 17.08
C LYS A 45 18.12 -10.94 16.18
N ARG A 46 18.21 -10.61 14.90
CA ARG A 46 17.13 -10.84 13.93
C ARG A 46 16.81 -12.32 13.79
N LEU A 47 17.83 -13.16 13.70
CA LEU A 47 17.64 -14.61 13.61
C LEU A 47 16.93 -15.17 14.85
N LYS A 48 17.27 -14.71 16.06
CA LYS A 48 16.56 -15.09 17.29
C LYS A 48 15.09 -14.69 17.28
N GLU A 49 14.73 -13.54 16.67
CA GLU A 49 13.32 -13.18 16.52
C GLU A 49 12.57 -14.16 15.60
N THR A 50 13.20 -14.68 14.54
CA THR A 50 12.57 -15.67 13.66
C THR A 50 12.27 -17.00 14.36
N ASP A 51 12.95 -17.33 15.46
CA ASP A 51 12.69 -18.55 16.26
C ASP A 51 11.28 -18.55 16.86
N LYS A 52 10.64 -17.40 16.98
CA LYS A 52 9.27 -17.24 17.49
C LYS A 52 8.19 -17.59 16.45
N ILE A 53 8.55 -17.81 15.20
CA ILE A 53 7.63 -18.20 14.13
C ILE A 53 7.38 -19.70 14.22
N LYS A 54 6.12 -20.09 14.50
CA LYS A 54 5.73 -21.48 14.70
C LYS A 54 5.71 -22.30 13.42
N ASN A 55 5.28 -21.68 12.31
CA ASN A 55 5.23 -22.35 11.01
C ASN A 55 6.62 -22.43 10.41
N SER A 56 7.12 -23.64 10.13
CA SER A 56 8.50 -23.88 9.64
C SER A 56 8.77 -23.29 8.27
N GLU A 57 7.79 -23.33 7.37
CA GLU A 57 7.91 -22.78 6.01
C GLU A 57 7.95 -21.24 6.04
N THR A 58 7.03 -20.63 6.78
CA THR A 58 7.03 -19.19 7.02
C THR A 58 8.33 -18.74 7.70
N ARG A 59 8.78 -19.50 8.73
CA ARG A 59 10.04 -19.22 9.41
C ARG A 59 11.23 -19.22 8.44
N HIS A 60 11.29 -20.19 7.53
CA HIS A 60 12.39 -20.27 6.55
C HIS A 60 12.46 -19.00 5.68
N LYS A 61 11.32 -18.49 5.20
CA LYS A 61 11.25 -17.23 4.43
C LYS A 61 11.79 -16.05 5.23
N TYR A 62 11.37 -15.89 6.49
CA TYR A 62 11.83 -14.79 7.34
C TYR A 62 13.31 -14.90 7.74
N VAL A 63 13.84 -16.11 7.90
CA VAL A 63 15.28 -16.34 8.09
C VAL A 63 16.07 -15.84 6.88
N ASN A 64 15.60 -16.11 5.67
CA ASN A 64 16.25 -15.63 4.45
C ASN A 64 16.25 -14.09 4.39
N ILE A 65 15.12 -13.45 4.69
CA ILE A 65 15.04 -11.99 4.79
C ILE A 65 15.99 -11.46 5.86
N ALA A 66 16.00 -12.04 7.05
CA ALA A 66 16.86 -11.59 8.14
C ALA A 66 18.36 -11.66 7.80
N LYS A 67 18.75 -12.59 6.94
CA LYS A 67 20.14 -12.72 6.44
C LYS A 67 20.45 -11.74 5.31
N ASP A 68 19.52 -11.59 4.34
CA ASP A 68 19.77 -10.86 3.11
C ASP A 68 19.51 -9.36 3.22
N TYR A 69 18.62 -8.97 4.13
CA TYR A 69 18.27 -7.57 4.33
C TYR A 69 19.28 -6.86 5.25
N ASN A 70 20.35 -6.38 4.66
CA ASN A 70 21.31 -5.47 5.30
C ASN A 70 20.75 -4.04 5.42
N ASN A 71 19.45 -3.87 5.65
CA ASN A 71 18.80 -2.59 5.53
C ASN A 71 18.40 -1.99 6.88
N ILE A 72 18.61 -0.68 6.97
CA ILE A 72 18.19 0.16 8.10
C ILE A 72 16.66 0.12 8.31
N GLU A 73 15.87 -0.02 7.24
CA GLU A 73 14.40 -0.07 7.31
C GLU A 73 13.85 -1.42 7.81
N PHE A 74 14.61 -2.51 7.67
CA PHE A 74 14.26 -3.83 8.18
C PHE A 74 15.03 -4.15 9.46
N ASN A 75 14.79 -3.39 10.50
CA ASN A 75 15.43 -3.56 11.81
C ASN A 75 14.72 -4.61 12.68
N ASN A 76 15.26 -4.86 13.86
CA ASN A 76 14.70 -5.81 14.82
C ASN A 76 13.27 -5.46 15.25
N GLU A 77 12.93 -4.18 15.32
CA GLU A 77 11.60 -3.73 15.69
C GLU A 77 10.58 -4.05 14.60
N THR A 78 10.92 -3.78 13.35
CA THR A 78 10.12 -4.17 12.19
C THR A 78 9.84 -5.67 12.19
N LEU A 79 10.88 -6.48 12.34
CA LEU A 79 10.76 -7.94 12.37
C LEU A 79 9.91 -8.41 13.55
N LYS A 80 10.08 -7.80 14.74
CA LYS A 80 9.26 -8.10 15.92
C LYS A 80 7.76 -7.91 15.63
N TYR A 81 7.37 -6.80 15.02
CA TYR A 81 5.97 -6.53 14.71
C TYR A 81 5.42 -7.44 13.60
N LEU A 82 6.22 -7.77 12.58
CA LEU A 82 5.85 -8.76 11.58
C LEU A 82 5.57 -10.11 12.24
N ILE A 83 6.43 -10.58 13.14
CA ILE A 83 6.26 -11.87 13.85
C ILE A 83 5.04 -11.83 14.78
N LEU A 84 4.81 -10.73 15.48
CA LEU A 84 3.59 -10.56 16.28
C LEU A 84 2.35 -10.69 15.40
N GLY A 85 2.32 -10.01 14.25
CA GLY A 85 1.21 -10.08 13.32
C GLY A 85 0.96 -11.47 12.74
N LEU A 86 2.02 -12.28 12.51
CA LEU A 86 1.88 -13.67 12.08
C LEU A 86 1.26 -14.58 13.16
N ASN A 87 1.41 -14.22 14.42
CA ASN A 87 0.84 -14.97 15.55
C ASN A 87 -0.54 -14.45 15.98
N ASP A 88 -1.01 -13.32 15.42
CA ASP A 88 -2.36 -12.83 15.68
C ASP A 88 -3.41 -13.77 15.08
N LYS A 89 -4.50 -13.93 15.81
CA LYS A 89 -5.62 -14.75 15.36
C LYS A 89 -6.53 -13.93 14.44
N LEU A 90 -6.61 -14.30 13.18
CA LEU A 90 -7.65 -13.84 12.26
C LEU A 90 -8.89 -14.71 12.43
N SER A 91 -9.95 -14.16 12.98
CA SER A 91 -11.21 -14.88 13.23
C SER A 91 -12.21 -14.55 12.12
N LYS A 92 -12.54 -15.56 11.28
CA LYS A 92 -13.53 -15.38 10.21
C LYS A 92 -14.92 -15.15 10.84
N VAL A 93 -15.61 -14.12 10.35
CA VAL A 93 -16.98 -13.81 10.76
C VAL A 93 -17.92 -14.75 10.00
N GLU A 94 -18.73 -15.51 10.74
CA GLU A 94 -19.72 -16.39 10.15
C GLU A 94 -20.88 -15.58 9.55
N ASN A 95 -21.57 -16.13 8.54
CA ASN A 95 -22.71 -15.53 7.85
C ASN A 95 -22.39 -14.27 7.03
N THR A 96 -21.15 -14.08 6.62
CA THR A 96 -20.83 -13.13 5.55
C THR A 96 -21.39 -13.62 4.21
N LEU A 97 -21.49 -12.72 3.22
CA LEU A 97 -21.95 -13.01 1.86
C LEU A 97 -21.30 -14.29 1.29
N LYS A 98 -21.74 -14.70 0.10
CA LYS A 98 -21.20 -15.89 -0.59
C LYS A 98 -19.69 -16.03 -0.39
N PRO A 99 -19.21 -17.12 0.17
CA PRO A 99 -17.80 -17.32 0.47
C PRO A 99 -16.97 -17.37 -0.83
N ILE A 100 -15.72 -16.95 -0.73
CA ILE A 100 -14.78 -17.03 -1.83
C ILE A 100 -14.42 -18.49 -2.10
N ASP A 101 -14.55 -18.91 -3.35
CA ASP A 101 -14.12 -20.22 -3.81
C ASP A 101 -12.59 -20.23 -4.01
N LYS A 102 -11.89 -20.87 -3.06
CA LYS A 102 -10.42 -20.91 -3.08
C LYS A 102 -9.84 -21.75 -4.23
N SER A 103 -10.63 -22.63 -4.83
CA SER A 103 -10.20 -23.44 -5.99
C SER A 103 -10.05 -22.60 -7.25
N LYS A 104 -10.85 -21.55 -7.40
CA LYS A 104 -10.77 -20.60 -8.50
C LYS A 104 -9.62 -19.63 -8.26
N LYS A 105 -8.79 -19.43 -9.28
CA LYS A 105 -7.63 -18.55 -9.22
C LYS A 105 -7.95 -17.08 -9.61
N GLU A 106 -9.19 -16.66 -9.37
CA GLU A 106 -9.64 -15.28 -9.53
C GLU A 106 -8.87 -14.36 -8.58
N ILE A 107 -8.69 -13.10 -8.98
CA ILE A 107 -8.07 -12.07 -8.14
C ILE A 107 -8.83 -11.89 -6.83
N ILE A 108 -8.10 -11.66 -5.75
CA ILE A 108 -8.66 -11.32 -4.45
C ILE A 108 -8.16 -9.94 -4.04
N LEU A 109 -9.09 -9.04 -3.68
CA LEU A 109 -8.76 -7.79 -3.04
C LEU A 109 -8.71 -8.00 -1.52
N VAL A 110 -7.63 -7.52 -0.89
CA VAL A 110 -7.42 -7.59 0.57
C VAL A 110 -7.34 -6.18 1.13
N CYS A 111 -8.17 -5.88 2.13
CA CYS A 111 -8.17 -4.60 2.83
C CYS A 111 -8.21 -4.82 4.34
N ILE A 112 -7.26 -4.20 5.05
CA ILE A 112 -7.28 -4.07 6.51
C ILE A 112 -7.94 -2.73 6.84
N PHE A 113 -8.88 -2.68 7.77
CA PHE A 113 -9.58 -1.45 8.09
C PHE A 113 -9.86 -1.29 9.59
N ASN A 114 -9.99 -0.02 9.97
CA ASN A 114 -10.53 0.42 11.25
C ASN A 114 -11.40 1.65 10.96
N ASN A 115 -12.67 1.63 11.39
CA ASN A 115 -13.61 2.76 11.18
C ASN A 115 -13.74 3.16 9.70
N PHE A 116 -14.34 2.29 8.92
CA PHE A 116 -14.44 2.39 7.46
C PHE A 116 -15.82 2.86 6.96
N SER A 117 -16.75 3.12 7.87
CA SER A 117 -18.16 3.37 7.52
C SER A 117 -18.36 4.54 6.56
N GLU A 118 -17.56 5.59 6.68
CA GLU A 118 -17.74 6.83 5.91
C GLU A 118 -17.33 6.67 4.43
N PHE A 119 -16.28 5.91 4.14
CA PHE A 119 -15.71 5.79 2.79
C PHE A 119 -16.10 4.50 2.08
N PHE A 120 -16.63 3.51 2.79
CA PHE A 120 -16.86 2.16 2.27
C PHE A 120 -17.72 2.11 1.00
N GLU A 121 -18.80 2.90 0.94
CA GLU A 121 -19.68 2.88 -0.22
C GLU A 121 -18.98 3.33 -1.50
N LYS A 122 -18.19 4.40 -1.44
CA LYS A 122 -17.38 4.87 -2.58
C LYS A 122 -16.32 3.85 -2.94
N TRP A 123 -15.66 3.29 -1.94
CA TRP A 123 -14.59 2.31 -2.09
C TRP A 123 -15.08 1.03 -2.78
N ILE A 124 -16.14 0.41 -2.28
CA ILE A 124 -16.65 -0.84 -2.86
C ILE A 124 -17.18 -0.65 -4.28
N LYS A 125 -17.88 0.45 -4.56
CA LYS A 125 -18.37 0.78 -5.92
C LYS A 125 -17.20 0.88 -6.90
N HIS A 126 -16.15 1.60 -6.55
CA HIS A 126 -14.95 1.71 -7.38
C HIS A 126 -14.35 0.35 -7.73
N TYR A 127 -14.17 -0.54 -6.76
CA TYR A 127 -13.55 -1.84 -7.01
C TYR A 127 -14.47 -2.79 -7.78
N VAL A 128 -15.76 -2.73 -7.58
CA VAL A 128 -16.74 -3.46 -8.39
C VAL A 128 -16.74 -2.95 -9.84
N GLU A 129 -16.67 -1.65 -10.04
CA GLU A 129 -16.52 -1.03 -11.37
C GLU A 129 -15.19 -1.40 -12.02
N LEU A 130 -14.11 -1.54 -11.27
CA LEU A 130 -12.82 -2.05 -11.76
C LEU A 130 -12.89 -3.53 -12.17
N GLY A 131 -13.90 -4.27 -11.72
CA GLY A 131 -14.12 -5.69 -12.05
C GLY A 131 -13.74 -6.67 -10.95
N ILE A 132 -13.42 -6.19 -9.74
CA ILE A 132 -13.14 -7.04 -8.59
C ILE A 132 -14.43 -7.74 -8.13
N LYS A 133 -14.36 -9.06 -7.95
CA LYS A 133 -15.47 -9.89 -7.50
C LYS A 133 -15.24 -10.52 -6.12
N ASN A 134 -13.98 -10.68 -5.69
CA ASN A 134 -13.63 -11.34 -4.43
C ASN A 134 -12.96 -10.36 -3.48
N PHE A 135 -13.55 -10.18 -2.31
CA PHE A 135 -13.11 -9.24 -1.28
C PHE A 135 -12.81 -9.98 0.01
N VAL A 136 -11.63 -9.74 0.58
CA VAL A 136 -11.29 -10.15 1.94
C VAL A 136 -11.06 -8.89 2.75
N LEU A 137 -11.94 -8.65 3.71
CA LEU A 137 -11.88 -7.51 4.60
C LEU A 137 -11.44 -7.97 5.98
N VAL A 138 -10.47 -7.28 6.59
CA VAL A 138 -9.99 -7.58 7.94
C VAL A 138 -10.26 -6.37 8.83
N ASN A 139 -11.22 -6.52 9.73
CA ASN A 139 -11.57 -5.52 10.73
C ASN A 139 -10.58 -5.55 11.88
N ASN A 140 -9.93 -4.42 12.13
CA ASN A 140 -9.08 -4.24 13.30
C ASN A 140 -9.72 -3.28 14.30
N ASN A 141 -10.56 -3.83 15.17
CA ASN A 141 -11.18 -3.11 16.29
C ASN A 141 -11.97 -1.85 15.88
N SER A 142 -12.80 -1.91 14.82
CA SER A 142 -13.71 -0.81 14.52
C SER A 142 -14.77 -0.65 15.61
N ASP A 143 -15.05 0.58 16.00
CA ASP A 143 -16.07 0.98 16.98
C ASP A 143 -17.20 1.82 16.37
N ASP A 144 -17.18 1.97 15.03
CA ASP A 144 -18.20 2.64 14.23
C ASP A 144 -19.17 1.64 13.55
N ASP A 145 -20.07 2.15 12.70
CA ASP A 145 -21.04 1.37 11.93
C ASP A 145 -20.44 0.57 10.75
N SER A 146 -19.11 0.42 10.63
CA SER A 146 -18.46 -0.21 9.48
C SER A 146 -19.02 -1.57 9.14
N ILE A 147 -19.11 -2.49 10.11
CA ILE A 147 -19.58 -3.86 9.89
C ILE A 147 -21.03 -3.87 9.41
N LYS A 148 -21.89 -3.03 10.01
CA LYS A 148 -23.28 -2.89 9.60
C LYS A 148 -23.40 -2.39 8.17
N LYS A 149 -22.69 -1.31 7.82
CA LYS A 149 -22.69 -0.75 6.45
C LYS A 149 -22.11 -1.69 5.40
N ILE A 150 -21.03 -2.41 5.72
CA ILE A 150 -20.48 -3.44 4.85
C ILE A 150 -21.56 -4.45 4.50
N ASN A 151 -22.26 -5.00 5.49
CA ASN A 151 -23.32 -5.98 5.29
C ASN A 151 -24.52 -5.41 4.49
N GLU A 152 -24.96 -4.19 4.80
CA GLU A 152 -26.09 -3.55 4.12
C GLU A 152 -25.80 -3.25 2.66
N ILE A 153 -24.66 -2.66 2.36
CA ILE A 153 -24.28 -2.26 1.00
C ILE A 153 -24.01 -3.47 0.14
N THR A 154 -23.24 -4.44 0.65
CA THR A 154 -22.80 -5.59 -0.16
C THR A 154 -23.94 -6.55 -0.48
N LYS A 155 -25.00 -6.65 0.34
CA LYS A 155 -26.22 -7.42 0.03
C LYS A 155 -26.87 -7.01 -1.30
N ASN A 156 -26.73 -5.74 -1.68
CA ASN A 156 -27.36 -5.17 -2.86
C ASN A 156 -26.46 -5.23 -4.10
N ILE A 157 -25.22 -5.70 -3.97
CA ILE A 157 -24.28 -5.83 -5.08
C ILE A 157 -24.29 -7.29 -5.57
N LYS A 158 -24.63 -7.47 -6.85
CA LYS A 158 -24.63 -8.80 -7.46
C LYS A 158 -23.20 -9.26 -7.76
N ASP A 159 -23.01 -10.58 -7.75
CA ASP A 159 -21.82 -11.27 -8.24
C ASP A 159 -20.51 -10.98 -7.46
N ILE A 160 -20.60 -10.38 -6.28
CA ILE A 160 -19.45 -10.28 -5.36
C ILE A 160 -19.48 -11.41 -4.32
N LYS A 161 -18.29 -11.78 -3.88
CA LYS A 161 -18.02 -12.65 -2.75
C LYS A 161 -17.19 -11.87 -1.75
N LEU A 162 -17.55 -11.99 -0.49
CA LEU A 162 -16.90 -11.28 0.58
C LEU A 162 -16.69 -12.19 1.79
N ASP A 163 -15.45 -12.29 2.23
CA ASP A 163 -15.07 -12.87 3.49
C ASP A 163 -14.62 -11.76 4.45
N LEU A 164 -15.18 -11.75 5.65
CA LEU A 164 -14.84 -10.79 6.70
C LEU A 164 -14.10 -11.50 7.82
N TYR A 165 -13.02 -10.90 8.29
CA TYR A 165 -12.25 -11.36 9.44
C TYR A 165 -12.18 -10.27 10.51
N ASN A 166 -12.05 -10.67 11.77
CA ASN A 166 -11.70 -9.78 12.88
C ASN A 166 -10.30 -10.12 13.37
N VAL A 167 -9.56 -9.11 13.76
CA VAL A 167 -8.29 -9.21 14.48
C VAL A 167 -8.31 -8.26 15.67
N GLU A 168 -8.21 -8.84 16.86
CA GLU A 168 -8.18 -8.12 18.14
C GLU A 168 -6.72 -7.90 18.57
N ALA A 169 -6.09 -6.90 18.00
CA ALA A 169 -4.69 -6.60 18.24
C ALA A 169 -4.43 -5.10 18.10
N THR A 170 -3.45 -4.58 18.82
CA THR A 170 -3.00 -3.21 18.64
C THR A 170 -2.45 -3.02 17.24
N TYR A 171 -2.93 -2.03 16.53
CA TYR A 171 -2.48 -1.71 15.18
C TYR A 171 -0.99 -1.32 15.16
N ASN A 172 -0.30 -1.81 14.17
CA ASN A 172 1.02 -1.37 13.74
C ASN A 172 1.14 -1.71 12.25
N CYS A 173 1.73 -0.84 11.42
CA CYS A 173 1.78 -1.04 9.96
C CYS A 173 2.47 -2.37 9.57
N PHE A 174 3.56 -2.74 10.22
CA PHE A 174 4.22 -4.03 9.95
C PHE A 174 3.39 -5.23 10.41
N ARG A 175 2.66 -5.09 11.53
CA ARG A 175 1.74 -6.12 11.99
C ARG A 175 0.59 -6.33 11.01
N ALA A 176 0.07 -5.22 10.43
CA ALA A 176 -0.94 -5.26 9.39
C ALA A 176 -0.42 -5.93 8.09
N CYS A 177 0.85 -5.73 7.73
CA CYS A 177 1.47 -6.47 6.62
C CYS A 177 1.42 -7.98 6.84
N SER A 178 1.65 -8.44 8.07
CA SER A 178 1.56 -9.87 8.39
C SER A 178 0.12 -10.39 8.40
N TRP A 179 -0.87 -9.57 8.73
CA TRP A 179 -2.28 -9.97 8.56
C TRP A 179 -2.62 -10.14 7.08
N ARG A 180 -2.15 -9.25 6.19
CA ARG A 180 -2.26 -9.45 4.74
C ARG A 180 -1.57 -10.74 4.31
N GLN A 181 -0.35 -11.00 4.80
CA GLN A 181 0.38 -12.24 4.51
C GLN A 181 -0.40 -13.48 4.93
N GLN A 182 -0.99 -13.49 6.13
CA GLN A 182 -1.86 -14.59 6.57
C GLN A 182 -3.04 -14.82 5.62
N ILE A 183 -3.66 -13.74 5.10
CA ILE A 183 -4.72 -13.85 4.10
C ILE A 183 -4.21 -14.48 2.81
N LEU A 184 -3.05 -14.08 2.30
CA LEU A 184 -2.46 -14.70 1.13
C LEU A 184 -2.24 -16.22 1.35
N ASP A 185 -1.72 -16.59 2.51
CA ASP A 185 -1.50 -18.00 2.88
C ASP A 185 -2.82 -18.79 3.02
N ILE A 186 -3.86 -18.17 3.59
CA ILE A 186 -5.20 -18.78 3.75
C ILE A 186 -5.87 -19.06 2.40
N TYR A 187 -5.78 -18.13 1.44
CA TYR A 187 -6.45 -18.27 0.13
C TYR A 187 -5.55 -18.93 -0.92
N GLY A 188 -4.26 -19.02 -0.67
CA GLY A 188 -3.31 -19.87 -1.37
C GLY A 188 -2.63 -19.23 -2.58
N ILE A 189 -1.74 -20.00 -3.18
CA ILE A 189 -0.79 -19.63 -4.22
C ILE A 189 -1.39 -19.63 -5.63
N ASN A 190 -0.58 -19.13 -6.57
CA ASN A 190 -0.86 -19.07 -8.03
C ASN A 190 -2.09 -18.20 -8.33
N ARG A 191 -2.15 -17.02 -7.71
CA ARG A 191 -3.17 -16.00 -7.98
C ARG A 191 -2.67 -14.60 -7.70
N TRP A 192 -3.38 -13.63 -8.25
CA TRP A 192 -3.19 -12.23 -7.99
C TRP A 192 -3.91 -11.78 -6.72
N TYR A 193 -3.25 -10.96 -5.93
CA TYR A 193 -3.81 -10.25 -4.78
C TYR A 193 -3.64 -8.75 -4.97
N LEU A 194 -4.73 -8.01 -4.78
CA LEU A 194 -4.72 -6.56 -4.74
C LEU A 194 -4.81 -6.12 -3.27
N ASN A 195 -3.70 -5.63 -2.72
CA ASN A 195 -3.60 -5.15 -1.34
C ASN A 195 -3.75 -3.64 -1.31
N VAL A 196 -4.79 -3.14 -0.67
CA VAL A 196 -5.11 -1.70 -0.58
C VAL A 196 -5.54 -1.34 0.84
N ASP A 197 -5.38 -0.07 1.20
CA ASP A 197 -5.88 0.47 2.44
C ASP A 197 -7.34 0.96 2.27
N SER A 198 -8.01 1.19 3.40
CA SER A 198 -9.43 1.59 3.40
C SER A 198 -9.69 3.00 2.87
N ASP A 199 -8.65 3.82 2.72
CA ASP A 199 -8.71 5.18 2.16
C ASP A 199 -8.08 5.28 0.76
N GLU A 200 -7.86 4.14 0.09
CA GLU A 200 -7.18 4.03 -1.19
C GLU A 200 -8.07 3.48 -2.31
N LEU A 201 -7.96 4.06 -3.49
CA LEU A 201 -8.60 3.58 -4.72
C LEU A 201 -7.51 3.28 -5.76
N PHE A 202 -7.20 2.00 -5.96
CA PHE A 202 -6.30 1.56 -7.03
C PHE A 202 -6.95 1.78 -8.39
N HIS A 203 -6.23 2.36 -9.32
CA HIS A 203 -6.75 2.74 -10.62
C HIS A 203 -5.81 2.32 -11.75
N VAL A 204 -6.42 1.77 -12.78
CA VAL A 204 -5.88 1.50 -14.12
C VAL A 204 -6.96 1.86 -15.14
N ASP A 205 -6.56 2.11 -16.38
CA ASP A 205 -7.48 2.62 -17.41
C ASP A 205 -8.45 1.55 -17.94
N GLU A 206 -8.20 0.27 -17.69
CA GLU A 206 -8.95 -0.89 -18.15
C GLU A 206 -9.54 -1.72 -17.01
N LYS A 207 -10.37 -2.70 -17.31
CA LYS A 207 -10.83 -3.65 -16.27
C LYS A 207 -9.66 -4.47 -15.73
N ILE A 208 -9.72 -4.82 -14.47
CA ILE A 208 -8.61 -5.50 -13.79
C ILE A 208 -8.21 -6.82 -14.45
N GLU A 209 -9.16 -7.58 -15.02
CA GLU A 209 -8.88 -8.84 -15.71
C GLU A 209 -8.08 -8.59 -17.00
N GLU A 210 -8.47 -7.59 -17.80
CA GLU A 210 -7.76 -7.19 -19.02
C GLU A 210 -6.35 -6.68 -18.69
N TYR A 211 -6.25 -5.90 -17.64
CA TYR A 211 -4.98 -5.41 -17.13
C TYR A 211 -4.05 -6.57 -16.72
N ILE A 212 -4.55 -7.52 -15.94
CA ILE A 212 -3.81 -8.71 -15.53
C ILE A 212 -3.36 -9.53 -16.73
N ASP A 213 -4.22 -9.71 -17.73
CA ASP A 213 -3.88 -10.43 -18.95
C ASP A 213 -2.74 -9.74 -19.71
N SER A 214 -2.73 -8.41 -19.73
CA SER A 214 -1.68 -7.63 -20.37
C SER A 214 -0.34 -7.77 -19.67
N ILE A 215 -0.30 -7.76 -18.35
CA ILE A 215 0.93 -7.92 -17.56
C ILE A 215 1.44 -9.36 -17.54
N ASN A 216 0.56 -10.36 -17.54
CA ASN A 216 0.92 -11.78 -17.61
C ASN A 216 1.69 -12.09 -18.91
N LYS A 217 1.31 -11.48 -20.04
CA LYS A 217 2.04 -11.61 -21.31
C LYS A 217 3.49 -11.13 -21.23
N ASN A 218 3.80 -10.27 -20.27
CA ASN A 218 5.15 -9.73 -20.05
C ASN A 218 5.89 -10.42 -18.88
N ASP A 219 5.35 -11.53 -18.38
CA ASP A 219 5.89 -12.29 -17.23
C ASP A 219 6.04 -11.44 -15.95
N CYS A 220 5.24 -10.40 -15.82
CA CYS A 220 5.24 -9.52 -14.67
C CYS A 220 4.54 -10.21 -13.49
N LYS A 221 5.12 -10.13 -12.30
CA LYS A 221 4.57 -10.74 -11.06
C LYS A 221 4.16 -9.71 -10.01
N SER A 222 4.39 -8.44 -10.29
CA SER A 222 4.03 -7.33 -9.41
C SER A 222 3.69 -6.09 -10.20
N VAL A 223 2.86 -5.23 -9.64
CA VAL A 223 2.52 -3.92 -10.19
C VAL A 223 2.88 -2.85 -9.19
N LYS A 224 3.66 -1.89 -9.64
CA LYS A 224 4.03 -0.71 -8.86
C LYS A 224 3.12 0.46 -9.20
N ALA A 225 2.54 1.05 -8.17
CA ALA A 225 1.68 2.21 -8.25
C ALA A 225 2.32 3.43 -7.60
N ILE A 226 1.91 4.61 -8.05
CA ILE A 226 2.12 5.84 -7.31
C ILE A 226 0.88 6.19 -6.51
N MET A 227 1.07 6.56 -5.25
CA MET A 227 0.03 7.08 -4.37
C MET A 227 -0.12 8.59 -4.59
N VAL A 228 -1.31 9.02 -4.96
CA VAL A 228 -1.66 10.41 -5.27
C VAL A 228 -2.75 10.87 -4.31
N ASP A 229 -2.42 11.83 -3.44
CA ASP A 229 -3.36 12.33 -2.45
C ASP A 229 -4.48 13.15 -3.10
N VAL A 230 -5.72 12.79 -2.76
CA VAL A 230 -6.95 13.45 -3.25
C VAL A 230 -7.47 14.41 -2.19
N TYR A 231 -7.83 15.62 -2.60
CA TYR A 231 -8.29 16.68 -1.69
C TYR A 231 -9.38 17.57 -2.31
N SER A 232 -9.98 18.40 -1.46
CA SER A 232 -10.96 19.42 -1.85
C SER A 232 -10.32 20.81 -1.92
N LYS A 233 -11.07 21.81 -2.40
CA LYS A 233 -10.70 23.23 -2.29
C LYS A 233 -10.89 23.80 -0.89
N LYS A 234 -11.67 23.12 -0.04
CA LYS A 234 -11.95 23.58 1.32
C LYS A 234 -10.72 23.41 2.22
N PRO A 235 -10.69 24.10 3.36
CA PRO A 235 -9.73 23.80 4.41
C PRO A 235 -9.70 22.32 4.76
N ILE A 236 -8.52 21.80 5.08
CA ILE A 236 -8.25 20.35 5.18
C ILE A 236 -9.24 19.63 6.09
N PHE A 237 -9.55 20.21 7.26
CA PHE A 237 -10.44 19.58 8.23
C PHE A 237 -11.88 20.13 8.23
N GLU A 238 -12.21 21.02 7.30
CA GLU A 238 -13.56 21.53 7.12
C GLU A 238 -14.33 20.88 5.98
N ASN A 239 -13.67 19.99 5.23
CA ASN A 239 -14.33 19.22 4.21
C ASN A 239 -15.30 18.22 4.85
N LYS A 240 -16.60 18.33 4.52
CA LYS A 240 -17.66 17.47 5.06
C LYS A 240 -18.20 16.45 4.05
N ASN A 241 -17.77 16.57 2.79
CA ASN A 241 -18.28 15.72 1.73
C ASN A 241 -17.13 15.10 0.91
N ILE A 242 -17.10 13.79 0.83
CA ILE A 242 -16.14 13.06 -0.01
C ILE A 242 -16.28 13.46 -1.49
N SER A 243 -17.49 13.81 -1.93
CA SER A 243 -17.75 14.26 -3.32
C SER A 243 -17.04 15.58 -3.69
N ASP A 244 -16.63 16.38 -2.70
CA ASP A 244 -15.85 17.60 -2.94
C ASP A 244 -14.35 17.32 -3.16
N MET A 245 -13.87 16.12 -2.81
CA MET A 245 -12.49 15.68 -2.99
C MET A 245 -12.27 15.26 -4.45
N LYS A 246 -11.85 16.21 -5.29
CA LYS A 246 -11.74 16.08 -6.75
C LYS A 246 -10.41 16.55 -7.31
N PHE A 247 -9.49 16.98 -6.47
CA PHE A 247 -8.22 17.57 -6.88
C PHE A 247 -7.05 16.72 -6.43
N VAL A 248 -6.00 16.74 -7.24
CA VAL A 248 -4.70 16.14 -7.01
C VAL A 248 -3.61 17.10 -7.46
N ASP A 249 -2.39 16.95 -6.98
CA ASP A 249 -1.26 17.69 -7.51
C ASP A 249 -0.73 17.05 -8.80
N SER A 250 -0.22 17.83 -9.75
CA SER A 250 0.38 17.37 -11.00
C SER A 250 1.91 17.52 -11.05
N ASN A 251 2.49 18.52 -10.41
CA ASN A 251 3.87 18.94 -10.64
C ASN A 251 4.74 19.08 -9.37
N THR A 252 4.27 18.57 -8.23
CA THR A 252 4.95 18.73 -6.93
C THR A 252 5.72 17.49 -6.49
N TYR A 253 5.80 16.48 -7.35
CA TYR A 253 6.48 15.23 -7.08
C TYR A 253 7.95 15.31 -7.41
N LYS A 254 8.76 14.57 -6.64
CA LYS A 254 10.21 14.45 -6.80
C LYS A 254 10.61 13.01 -6.82
N THR A 255 11.67 12.71 -7.53
CA THR A 255 12.20 11.35 -7.67
C THR A 255 13.62 11.26 -7.14
N GLU A 256 13.96 10.14 -6.54
CA GLU A 256 15.32 9.79 -6.17
C GLU A 256 15.53 8.27 -6.37
N ILE A 257 16.78 7.87 -6.53
CA ILE A 257 17.12 6.46 -6.61
C ILE A 257 17.21 5.89 -5.20
N ASN A 258 16.57 4.76 -5.03
CA ASN A 258 16.60 4.01 -3.78
C ASN A 258 16.96 2.55 -4.06
N PRO A 259 17.93 1.95 -3.35
CA PRO A 259 18.38 0.58 -3.61
C PRO A 259 17.33 -0.51 -3.33
N PHE A 260 16.23 -0.17 -2.65
CA PHE A 260 15.13 -1.09 -2.34
C PHE A 260 13.96 -0.97 -3.28
N TYR A 261 13.67 0.26 -3.73
CA TYR A 261 12.49 0.57 -4.54
C TYR A 261 12.84 0.79 -6.01
N GLY A 262 14.13 0.87 -6.35
CA GLY A 262 14.59 1.40 -7.61
C GLY A 262 14.33 2.91 -7.66
N LEU A 263 13.21 3.32 -8.22
CA LEU A 263 12.75 4.71 -8.20
C LEU A 263 11.87 4.96 -6.97
N ARG A 264 12.30 5.88 -6.10
CA ARG A 264 11.47 6.42 -5.02
C ARG A 264 10.86 7.74 -5.45
N ILE A 265 9.56 7.88 -5.25
CA ILE A 265 8.81 9.12 -5.46
C ILE A 265 8.37 9.65 -4.10
N TYR A 266 8.50 10.97 -3.92
CA TYR A 266 8.05 11.69 -2.73
C TYR A 266 7.56 13.09 -3.14
N GLY A 267 6.95 13.83 -2.21
CA GLY A 267 6.38 15.15 -2.49
C GLY A 267 4.86 15.13 -2.49
N GLY A 268 4.25 15.59 -3.58
CA GLY A 268 2.81 15.78 -3.64
C GLY A 268 2.32 16.87 -2.67
N PRO A 269 1.00 16.99 -2.44
CA PRO A 269 0.44 18.02 -1.58
C PRO A 269 0.93 17.91 -0.14
N ARG A 270 1.16 16.69 0.39
CA ARG A 270 1.73 16.52 1.74
C ARG A 270 3.17 17.01 1.82
N GLY A 271 3.96 16.81 0.77
CA GLY A 271 5.31 17.36 0.68
C GLY A 271 5.32 18.86 0.61
N ARG A 272 4.43 19.45 -0.21
CA ARG A 272 4.32 20.88 -0.42
C ARG A 272 3.84 21.64 0.82
N ILE A 273 2.84 21.11 1.51
CA ILE A 273 2.19 21.80 2.65
C ILE A 273 2.92 21.50 3.96
N PHE A 274 3.26 20.23 4.23
CA PHE A 274 3.78 19.80 5.54
C PHE A 274 5.29 19.50 5.52
N GLY A 275 5.97 19.68 4.38
CA GLY A 275 7.39 19.34 4.26
C GLY A 275 7.68 17.85 4.49
N LEU A 276 6.72 16.96 4.17
CA LEU A 276 6.88 15.52 4.32
C LEU A 276 7.62 14.93 3.13
N ARG A 277 8.44 13.91 3.41
CA ARG A 277 9.16 13.13 2.38
C ARG A 277 8.74 11.65 2.44
N SER A 278 7.45 11.42 2.67
CA SER A 278 6.89 10.06 2.66
C SER A 278 7.08 9.42 1.29
N SER A 279 7.37 8.13 1.25
CA SER A 279 7.42 7.36 0.01
C SER A 279 6.00 7.23 -0.56
N LEU A 280 5.85 7.52 -1.85
CA LEU A 280 4.54 7.51 -2.51
C LEU A 280 4.34 6.32 -3.45
N GLN A 281 5.37 5.50 -3.68
CA GLN A 281 5.21 4.26 -4.44
C GLN A 281 4.70 3.14 -3.54
N LYS A 282 3.86 2.26 -4.10
CA LYS A 282 3.39 1.01 -3.49
C LYS A 282 3.49 -0.13 -4.49
N VAL A 283 3.42 -1.38 -4.01
CA VAL A 283 3.26 -2.60 -4.81
C VAL A 283 1.92 -3.24 -4.42
N PRO A 284 0.79 -2.65 -4.84
CA PRO A 284 -0.52 -3.11 -4.40
C PRO A 284 -0.94 -4.43 -5.04
N LEU A 285 -0.56 -4.68 -6.30
CA LEU A 285 -0.96 -5.87 -7.04
C LEU A 285 0.22 -6.84 -7.15
N LEU A 286 0.06 -8.05 -6.59
CA LEU A 286 1.10 -9.06 -6.44
C LEU A 286 0.60 -10.43 -6.86
N TYR A 287 1.35 -11.15 -7.71
CA TYR A 287 1.12 -12.56 -7.98
C TYR A 287 1.82 -13.41 -6.92
N TYR A 288 1.03 -14.12 -6.12
CA TYR A 288 1.54 -14.89 -5.01
C TYR A 288 1.82 -16.33 -5.42
N THR A 289 3.09 -16.74 -5.34
CA THR A 289 3.55 -18.10 -5.62
C THR A 289 3.84 -18.90 -4.35
N GLY A 290 3.82 -18.23 -3.20
CA GLY A 290 4.21 -18.77 -1.92
C GLY A 290 5.60 -18.32 -1.46
N ASN A 291 6.37 -17.63 -2.29
CA ASN A 291 7.71 -17.13 -1.97
C ASN A 291 7.74 -15.64 -1.61
N GLU A 292 6.71 -14.92 -1.98
CA GLU A 292 6.58 -13.50 -1.76
C GLU A 292 6.17 -13.20 -0.31
N LEU A 293 6.66 -12.08 0.24
CA LEU A 293 6.28 -11.58 1.56
C LEU A 293 5.93 -10.11 1.49
N ILE A 294 4.84 -9.76 2.15
CA ILE A 294 4.46 -8.37 2.40
C ILE A 294 5.16 -7.95 3.69
N VAL A 295 6.21 -7.14 3.56
CA VAL A 295 7.05 -6.73 4.70
C VAL A 295 6.90 -5.25 5.06
N ASN A 296 6.32 -4.48 4.15
CA ASN A 296 6.04 -3.06 4.33
C ASN A 296 4.87 -2.66 3.41
N ASP A 297 4.19 -1.55 3.71
CA ASP A 297 3.10 -1.04 2.88
C ASP A 297 3.57 -0.54 1.49
N HIS A 298 4.85 -0.28 1.32
CA HIS A 298 5.43 0.31 0.12
C HIS A 298 6.24 -0.65 -0.74
N TYR A 299 6.63 -1.81 -0.21
CA TYR A 299 7.44 -2.79 -0.93
C TYR A 299 7.23 -4.23 -0.44
N VAL A 300 7.60 -5.17 -1.30
CA VAL A 300 7.45 -6.61 -1.07
C VAL A 300 8.82 -7.31 -1.20
N PHE A 301 8.87 -8.55 -0.74
CA PHE A 301 10.04 -9.42 -0.91
C PHE A 301 9.66 -10.61 -1.80
N PRO A 302 10.53 -11.13 -2.68
CA PRO A 302 11.91 -10.65 -2.93
C PRO A 302 11.95 -9.24 -3.54
N LYS A 303 13.05 -8.52 -3.29
CA LYS A 303 13.19 -7.09 -3.63
C LYS A 303 13.08 -6.79 -5.12
N GLU A 304 13.40 -7.76 -5.98
CA GLU A 304 13.32 -7.67 -7.44
C GLU A 304 11.91 -7.31 -7.91
N LEU A 305 10.89 -7.69 -7.15
CA LEU A 305 9.50 -7.35 -7.43
C LEU A 305 9.19 -5.84 -7.28
N ASN A 306 10.08 -5.08 -6.64
CA ASN A 306 9.93 -3.63 -6.48
C ASN A 306 10.56 -2.84 -7.63
N PHE A 307 11.32 -3.50 -8.51
CA PHE A 307 12.04 -2.85 -9.62
C PHE A 307 11.26 -2.83 -10.94
N VAL A 308 9.94 -2.94 -10.85
CA VAL A 308 9.06 -2.74 -12.01
C VAL A 308 8.75 -1.26 -12.21
N ASN A 309 8.41 -0.88 -13.45
CA ASN A 309 7.96 0.48 -13.74
C ASN A 309 6.65 0.80 -13.01
N ILE A 310 6.45 2.06 -12.71
CA ILE A 310 5.16 2.55 -12.21
C ILE A 310 4.19 2.58 -13.38
N SER A 311 3.07 1.88 -13.23
CA SER A 311 2.12 1.65 -14.31
C SER A 311 0.67 1.79 -13.87
N SER A 312 0.47 2.19 -12.61
CA SER A 312 -0.83 2.36 -12.01
C SER A 312 -0.81 3.47 -10.96
N VAL A 313 -1.97 3.86 -10.52
CA VAL A 313 -2.18 4.92 -9.53
C VAL A 313 -2.97 4.38 -8.36
N VAL A 314 -2.68 4.87 -7.17
CA VAL A 314 -3.52 4.73 -5.98
C VAL A 314 -3.99 6.13 -5.59
N PHE A 315 -5.25 6.43 -5.82
CA PHE A 315 -5.87 7.66 -5.32
C PHE A 315 -6.11 7.52 -3.82
N HIS A 316 -5.43 8.34 -3.04
CA HIS A 316 -5.39 8.26 -1.58
C HIS A 316 -6.20 9.38 -0.94
N TYR A 317 -7.26 9.02 -0.26
CA TYR A 317 -8.21 9.93 0.38
C TYR A 317 -7.83 10.19 1.84
N LYS A 318 -6.60 10.69 2.06
CA LYS A 318 -6.02 10.87 3.40
C LYS A 318 -6.88 11.73 4.32
N PHE A 319 -7.38 12.85 3.83
CA PHE A 319 -8.11 13.83 4.62
C PHE A 319 -9.64 13.69 4.44
N LEU A 320 -10.15 12.52 4.82
CA LEU A 320 -11.60 12.28 4.84
C LEU A 320 -12.34 13.27 5.76
N PRO A 321 -13.64 13.50 5.55
CA PRO A 321 -14.46 14.21 6.50
C PRO A 321 -14.25 13.68 7.93
N ASN A 322 -14.33 14.56 8.91
CA ASN A 322 -14.17 14.22 10.34
C ASN A 322 -12.80 13.62 10.76
N SER A 323 -11.80 13.66 9.89
CA SER A 323 -10.45 13.10 10.17
C SER A 323 -9.68 13.85 11.28
N LEU A 324 -10.07 15.07 11.67
CA LEU A 324 -9.37 15.85 12.69
C LEU A 324 -9.30 15.14 14.06
N SER A 325 -10.42 14.58 14.52
CA SER A 325 -10.46 13.85 15.80
C SER A 325 -9.60 12.59 15.75
N LEU A 326 -9.67 11.87 14.64
CA LEU A 326 -8.84 10.69 14.39
C LEU A 326 -7.35 11.04 14.43
N TYR A 327 -6.96 12.15 13.77
CA TYR A 327 -5.54 12.56 13.73
C TYR A 327 -5.02 13.05 15.07
N LYS A 328 -5.87 13.70 15.89
CA LYS A 328 -5.53 14.02 17.29
C LYS A 328 -5.21 12.75 18.09
N ASN A 329 -6.02 11.70 17.94
CA ASN A 329 -5.81 10.43 18.60
C ASN A 329 -4.54 9.74 18.08
N MET A 330 -4.30 9.72 16.76
CA MET A 330 -3.11 9.14 16.14
C MET A 330 -1.83 9.85 16.56
N ALA A 331 -1.84 11.18 16.61
CA ALA A 331 -0.69 11.97 17.07
C ALA A 331 -0.36 11.71 18.56
N LYS A 332 -1.40 11.53 19.38
CA LYS A 332 -1.25 11.26 20.82
C LYS A 332 -0.76 9.83 21.10
N SER A 333 -1.22 8.85 20.32
CA SER A 333 -0.90 7.44 20.53
C SER A 333 0.56 7.08 20.23
N GLY A 334 1.20 7.79 19.30
CA GLY A 334 2.57 7.50 18.86
C GLY A 334 2.77 6.16 18.15
N ILE A 335 1.68 5.43 17.84
CA ILE A 335 1.75 4.06 17.28
C ILE A 335 2.10 4.00 15.78
N HIS A 336 2.03 5.12 15.07
CA HIS A 336 2.40 5.20 13.67
C HIS A 336 3.89 5.48 13.49
N TRP A 337 4.38 5.37 12.24
CA TRP A 337 5.77 5.55 11.89
C TRP A 337 6.40 6.80 12.53
N GLN A 338 7.62 6.64 13.07
CA GLN A 338 8.36 7.71 13.75
C GLN A 338 7.54 8.45 14.82
N ASP A 339 6.90 7.70 15.71
CA ASP A 339 6.11 8.27 16.81
C ASP A 339 5.00 9.19 16.29
N SER A 340 4.30 8.76 15.25
CA SER A 340 3.20 9.51 14.61
C SER A 340 3.60 10.91 14.12
N LYS A 341 4.84 11.11 13.73
CA LYS A 341 5.40 12.41 13.29
C LYS A 341 4.58 13.08 12.20
N GLU A 342 4.02 12.29 11.29
CA GLU A 342 3.19 12.78 10.19
C GLU A 342 1.94 13.47 10.72
N TYR A 343 1.21 12.83 11.63
CA TYR A 343 -0.01 13.38 12.23
C TYR A 343 0.27 14.59 13.12
N LYS A 344 1.39 14.61 13.84
CA LYS A 344 1.84 15.78 14.62
C LYS A 344 2.07 16.99 13.71
N LYS A 345 2.65 16.80 12.53
CA LYS A 345 2.83 17.87 11.54
C LYS A 345 1.50 18.39 10.96
N TYR A 346 0.53 17.50 10.72
CA TYR A 346 -0.79 17.92 10.26
C TYR A 346 -1.49 18.82 11.28
N LEU A 347 -1.44 18.44 12.54
CA LEU A 347 -2.06 19.21 13.62
C LEU A 347 -1.35 20.54 13.86
N SER A 348 -0.02 20.56 13.87
CA SER A 348 0.73 21.82 14.01
C SER A 348 0.39 22.80 12.89
N ALA A 349 0.36 22.35 11.63
CA ALA A 349 0.01 23.20 10.52
C ALA A 349 -1.44 23.71 10.59
N TYR A 350 -2.37 22.92 11.12
CA TYR A 350 -3.76 23.34 11.36
C TYR A 350 -3.89 24.33 12.53
N GLU A 351 -3.06 24.18 13.58
CA GLU A 351 -3.01 25.13 14.71
C GLU A 351 -2.44 26.48 14.25
N ASP A 352 -1.47 26.47 13.33
CA ASP A 352 -0.88 27.68 12.74
C ASP A 352 -1.85 28.40 11.78
N ASP A 353 -2.62 27.64 10.98
CA ASP A 353 -3.62 28.15 10.05
C ASP A 353 -4.81 27.16 9.92
N SER A 354 -5.92 27.46 10.60
CA SER A 354 -7.13 26.65 10.53
C SER A 354 -7.82 26.65 9.14
N ASN A 355 -7.53 27.65 8.30
CA ASN A 355 -8.02 27.75 6.92
C ASN A 355 -7.08 27.08 5.89
N LEU A 356 -6.05 26.39 6.36
CA LEU A 356 -5.09 25.72 5.51
C LEU A 356 -5.76 24.78 4.51
N SER A 357 -5.58 25.04 3.20
CA SER A 357 -6.09 24.22 2.11
C SER A 357 -4.95 23.59 1.32
N MET A 358 -5.19 22.38 0.84
CA MET A 358 -4.25 21.73 -0.11
C MET A 358 -4.36 22.29 -1.53
N PHE A 359 -5.45 22.98 -1.85
CA PHE A 359 -5.65 23.52 -3.18
C PHE A 359 -4.64 24.65 -3.51
N SER A 360 -4.02 24.53 -4.66
CA SER A 360 -3.12 25.54 -5.25
C SER A 360 -3.49 25.75 -6.72
N LYS A 361 -3.57 27.00 -7.17
CA LYS A 361 -3.86 27.30 -8.58
C LYS A 361 -2.77 26.76 -9.53
N ASP A 362 -1.53 26.68 -9.04
CA ASP A 362 -0.36 26.32 -9.85
C ASP A 362 -0.10 24.79 -9.91
N SER A 363 -0.66 24.04 -8.98
CA SER A 363 -0.34 22.61 -8.83
C SER A 363 -1.55 21.69 -8.87
N SER A 364 -2.76 22.21 -8.57
CA SER A 364 -3.95 21.38 -8.47
C SER A 364 -4.65 21.21 -9.81
N ILE A 365 -4.86 19.97 -10.19
CA ILE A 365 -5.71 19.58 -11.32
C ILE A 365 -6.85 18.70 -10.82
N LYS A 366 -7.91 18.52 -11.63
CA LYS A 366 -8.95 17.57 -11.30
C LYS A 366 -8.47 16.14 -11.53
N ILE A 367 -9.02 15.19 -10.76
CA ILE A 367 -8.69 13.75 -10.91
C ILE A 367 -8.94 13.28 -12.36
N GLU A 368 -10.01 13.74 -13.00
CA GLU A 368 -10.38 13.38 -14.37
C GLU A 368 -9.36 13.83 -15.42
N ASP A 369 -8.59 14.87 -15.11
CA ASP A 369 -7.55 15.44 -15.98
C ASP A 369 -6.16 14.86 -15.67
N PHE A 370 -6.02 14.11 -14.58
CA PHE A 370 -4.74 13.53 -14.16
C PHE A 370 -4.24 12.47 -15.14
N ARG A 371 -2.94 12.48 -15.40
CA ARG A 371 -2.23 11.45 -16.17
C ARG A 371 -0.99 11.02 -15.42
N LEU A 372 -0.68 9.73 -15.48
CA LEU A 372 0.50 9.18 -14.81
C LEU A 372 1.81 9.84 -15.33
N SER A 373 1.86 10.23 -16.61
CA SER A 373 2.97 10.97 -17.21
C SER A 373 3.23 12.33 -16.57
N ASP A 374 2.25 12.92 -15.86
CA ASP A 374 2.43 14.19 -15.16
C ASP A 374 3.40 14.06 -13.97
N ILE A 375 3.59 12.86 -13.46
CA ILE A 375 4.40 12.57 -12.28
C ILE A 375 5.65 11.78 -12.61
N VAL A 376 5.50 10.75 -13.42
CA VAL A 376 6.59 9.83 -13.78
C VAL A 376 7.15 10.27 -15.12
N PRO A 377 8.39 10.79 -15.17
CA PRO A 377 9.02 11.15 -16.44
C PRO A 377 9.12 9.95 -17.36
N GLU A 378 8.87 10.16 -18.65
CA GLU A 378 9.06 9.15 -19.71
C GLU A 378 10.50 8.58 -19.73
#